data_4754eb77361cf41674d546604463ab37
#
_entry.id   4754eb77361cf41674d546604463ab37
#
_cell.length_a   1.000
_cell.length_b   1.000
_cell.length_c   1.000
_cell.angle_alpha   90.00
_cell.angle_beta   90.00
_cell.angle_gamma   90.00
#
_symmetry.space_group_name_H-M   'P 1'
#
loop_
_entity.id
_entity.type
_entity.pdbx_description
1 polymer ?
#
loop_
_entity_poly.entity_id
_entity_poly.type
_entity_poly.pdbx_seq_one_letter_code
_entity_poly.pdbx_strand_id
1 'polypeptide(L)'
;MKVYMEGQDLVRVAKALSDPTRLRIYEEISASEEMFCKQIVEKYRLTPGTISHHLKILADANLIETRREGQFMYLKSRPETIREYAKALAKIVSKRKAVSLR
;
A
#
# COMPACT_ATOMS: atom_id res chain seq x y z
N MET A 1 -8.96 -17.98 10.63
CA MET A 1 -9.21 -16.91 11.57
C MET A 1 -9.35 -15.59 10.87
N LYS A 2 -10.31 -14.81 11.26
CA LYS A 2 -10.53 -13.54 10.65
C LYS A 2 -9.67 -12.46 11.31
N VAL A 3 -9.01 -11.67 10.47
CA VAL A 3 -8.16 -10.58 10.96
C VAL A 3 -8.79 -9.25 10.58
N TYR A 4 -8.97 -8.40 11.55
CA TYR A 4 -9.49 -7.07 11.29
C TYR A 4 -8.35 -6.08 11.31
N MET A 5 -8.44 -5.09 10.44
CA MET A 5 -7.44 -4.02 10.43
C MET A 5 -7.73 -3.09 11.61
N GLU A 6 -6.74 -2.93 12.45
CA GLU A 6 -6.85 -2.07 13.62
C GLU A 6 -6.48 -0.64 13.30
N GLY A 7 -6.74 0.26 14.25
CA GLY A 7 -6.49 1.67 14.04
C GLY A 7 -5.09 2.02 13.57
N GLN A 8 -4.08 1.38 14.16
CA GLN A 8 -2.71 1.64 13.76
C GLN A 8 -2.45 1.21 12.33
N ASP A 9 -3.04 0.10 11.92
CA ASP A 9 -2.88 -0.38 10.56
C ASP A 9 -3.59 0.53 9.57
N LEU A 10 -4.76 1.03 9.95
CA LEU A 10 -5.49 1.99 9.12
C LEU A 10 -4.63 3.23 8.86
N VAL A 11 -4.03 3.75 9.92
CA VAL A 11 -3.21 4.95 9.80
C VAL A 11 -1.99 4.68 8.93
N ARG A 12 -1.38 3.51 9.10
CA ARG A 12 -0.20 3.15 8.32
C ARG A 12 -0.51 3.08 6.82
N VAL A 13 -1.62 2.45 6.47
CA VAL A 13 -2.03 2.38 5.07
C VAL A 13 -2.36 3.77 4.54
N ALA A 14 -3.10 4.56 5.32
CA ALA A 14 -3.46 5.91 4.91
C ALA A 14 -2.21 6.75 4.64
N LYS A 15 -1.24 6.68 5.52
CA LYS A 15 0.00 7.43 5.35
C LYS A 15 0.78 6.95 4.13
N ALA A 16 0.82 5.64 3.91
CA ALA A 16 1.55 5.11 2.77
C ALA A 16 0.96 5.61 1.47
N LEU A 17 -0.35 5.78 1.41
CA LEU A 17 -1.02 6.21 0.19
C LEU A 17 -1.19 7.72 0.10
N SER A 18 -0.72 8.47 1.08
CA SER A 18 -0.92 9.92 1.10
C SER A 18 0.08 10.71 0.27
N ASP A 19 1.13 10.07 -0.21
CA ASP A 19 2.10 10.72 -1.08
C ASP A 19 1.76 10.44 -2.54
N PRO A 20 1.59 11.48 -3.39
CA PRO A 20 1.17 11.27 -4.77
C PRO A 20 2.08 10.34 -5.57
N THR A 21 3.38 10.48 -5.40
CA THR A 21 4.33 9.62 -6.11
C THR A 21 4.21 8.18 -5.65
N ARG A 22 4.09 7.99 -4.32
CA ARG A 22 3.99 6.65 -3.78
C ARG A 22 2.69 5.98 -4.20
N LEU A 23 1.60 6.74 -4.25
CA LEU A 23 0.34 6.19 -4.73
C LEU A 23 0.47 5.71 -6.18
N ARG A 24 1.13 6.51 -7.02
CA ARG A 24 1.35 6.11 -8.41
C ARG A 24 2.20 4.86 -8.53
N ILE A 25 3.24 4.78 -7.71
CA ILE A 25 4.08 3.59 -7.69
C ILE A 25 3.25 2.36 -7.30
N TYR A 26 2.41 2.53 -6.29
CA TYR A 26 1.54 1.44 -5.86
C TYR A 26 0.58 1.02 -6.98
N GLU A 27 0.00 2.00 -7.69
CA GLU A 27 -0.87 1.70 -8.81
C GLU A 27 -0.15 0.91 -9.89
N GLU A 28 1.09 1.30 -10.16
CA GLU A 28 1.90 0.64 -11.17
C GLU A 28 2.15 -0.83 -10.80
N ILE A 29 2.54 -1.04 -9.55
CA ILE A 29 2.82 -2.40 -9.07
C ILE A 29 1.53 -3.22 -9.10
N SER A 30 0.41 -2.61 -8.72
CA SER A 30 -0.86 -3.32 -8.68
C SER A 30 -1.38 -3.69 -10.06
N ALA A 31 -1.01 -2.95 -11.08
CA ALA A 31 -1.43 -3.23 -12.44
C ALA A 31 -0.66 -4.38 -13.05
N SER A 32 0.39 -4.84 -12.40
CA SER A 32 1.24 -5.92 -12.88
C SER A 32 1.11 -7.12 -11.97
N GLU A 33 1.39 -8.31 -12.50
CA GLU A 33 1.48 -9.47 -11.63
C GLU A 33 2.70 -9.36 -10.74
N GLU A 34 3.80 -8.89 -11.34
CA GLU A 34 5.06 -8.75 -10.64
C GLU A 34 5.94 -7.81 -11.46
N MET A 35 6.71 -6.96 -10.78
CA MET A 35 7.63 -6.07 -11.47
C MET A 35 8.97 -6.04 -10.76
N PHE A 36 10.00 -5.58 -11.50
CA PHE A 36 11.30 -5.34 -10.92
C PHE A 36 11.37 -3.92 -10.37
N CYS A 37 12.06 -3.77 -9.26
CA CYS A 37 12.33 -2.45 -8.70
C CYS A 37 12.97 -1.53 -9.73
N LYS A 38 13.86 -2.08 -10.56
CA LYS A 38 14.55 -1.30 -11.57
C LYS A 38 13.59 -0.62 -12.54
N GLN A 39 12.48 -1.27 -12.86
CA GLN A 39 11.48 -0.67 -13.75
C GLN A 39 10.88 0.60 -13.15
N ILE A 40 10.67 0.60 -11.83
CA ILE A 40 10.15 1.77 -11.15
C ILE A 40 11.17 2.90 -11.16
N VAL A 41 12.44 2.56 -10.85
CA VAL A 41 13.51 3.55 -10.84
C VAL A 41 13.62 4.23 -12.20
N GLU A 42 13.58 3.46 -13.27
CA GLU A 42 13.72 4.01 -14.61
C GLU A 42 12.54 4.87 -15.00
N LYS A 43 11.35 4.44 -14.65
CA LYS A 43 10.15 5.14 -15.06
C LYS A 43 9.99 6.47 -14.35
N TYR A 44 10.28 6.52 -13.07
CA TYR A 44 10.00 7.71 -12.27
C TYR A 44 11.16 8.68 -12.17
N ARG A 45 12.34 8.29 -12.69
CA ARG A 45 13.50 9.16 -12.72
C ARG A 45 13.88 9.72 -11.37
N LEU A 46 13.61 8.96 -10.34
CA LEU A 46 14.02 9.30 -8.99
C LEU A 46 15.27 8.50 -8.65
N THR A 47 15.98 8.95 -7.64
CA THR A 47 17.16 8.20 -7.22
C THR A 47 16.72 6.86 -6.66
N PRO A 48 17.58 5.83 -6.78
CA PRO A 48 17.27 4.54 -6.18
C PRO A 48 16.95 4.63 -4.69
N GLY A 49 17.64 5.53 -3.97
CA GLY A 49 17.37 5.69 -2.54
C GLY A 49 15.97 6.20 -2.27
N THR A 50 15.50 7.16 -3.07
CA THR A 50 14.15 7.70 -2.93
C THR A 50 13.12 6.63 -3.23
N ILE A 51 13.35 5.85 -4.29
CA ILE A 51 12.44 4.76 -4.64
C ILE A 51 12.43 3.71 -3.54
N SER A 52 13.60 3.33 -3.02
CA SER A 52 13.66 2.36 -1.93
C SER A 52 12.87 2.81 -0.72
N HIS A 53 12.93 4.13 -0.43
CA HIS A 53 12.18 4.68 0.70
C HIS A 53 10.68 4.52 0.47
N HIS A 54 10.20 4.84 -0.73
CA HIS A 54 8.78 4.67 -1.04
C HIS A 54 8.35 3.22 -0.94
N LEU A 55 9.18 2.32 -1.48
CA LEU A 55 8.86 0.89 -1.45
C LEU A 55 8.85 0.34 -0.03
N LYS A 56 9.76 0.83 0.81
CA LYS A 56 9.79 0.39 2.20
C LYS A 56 8.50 0.79 2.93
N ILE A 57 8.04 2.01 2.71
CA ILE A 57 6.80 2.46 3.33
C ILE A 57 5.61 1.62 2.87
N LEU A 58 5.55 1.32 1.57
CA LEU A 58 4.49 0.47 1.04
C LEU A 58 4.55 -0.95 1.62
N ALA A 59 5.75 -1.49 1.71
CA ALA A 59 5.94 -2.84 2.26
C ALA A 59 5.60 -2.89 3.74
N ASP A 60 6.00 -1.87 4.49
CA ASP A 60 5.72 -1.81 5.93
C ASP A 60 4.23 -1.69 6.21
N ALA A 61 3.47 -1.15 5.26
CA ALA A 61 2.03 -1.06 5.37
C ALA A 61 1.33 -2.30 4.82
N ASN A 62 2.09 -3.32 4.42
CA ASN A 62 1.58 -4.55 3.84
C ASN A 62 0.82 -4.35 2.54
N LEU A 63 1.11 -3.26 1.84
CA LEU A 63 0.47 -3.00 0.56
C LEU A 63 1.16 -3.74 -0.58
N ILE A 64 2.44 -4.04 -0.40
CA ILE A 64 3.21 -4.82 -1.36
C ILE A 64 4.09 -5.79 -0.61
N GLU A 65 4.55 -6.81 -1.31
CA GLU A 65 5.60 -7.67 -0.82
C GLU A 65 6.79 -7.56 -1.75
N THR A 66 7.97 -7.74 -1.20
CA THR A 66 9.19 -7.67 -1.95
C THR A 66 9.93 -8.99 -1.83
N ARG A 67 10.64 -9.36 -2.89
CA ARG A 67 11.43 -10.58 -2.89
C ARG A 67 12.73 -10.30 -3.62
N ARG A 68 13.84 -10.61 -2.98
CA ARG A 68 15.14 -10.40 -3.59
C ARG A 68 15.68 -11.71 -4.10
N GLU A 69 16.12 -11.69 -5.36
CA GLU A 69 16.79 -12.84 -5.95
C GLU A 69 18.05 -12.32 -6.62
N GLY A 70 19.21 -12.60 -6.02
CA GLY A 70 20.44 -12.05 -6.50
C GLY A 70 20.44 -10.54 -6.44
N GLN A 71 20.66 -9.90 -7.55
CA GLN A 71 20.65 -8.44 -7.64
C GLN A 71 19.29 -7.89 -8.02
N PHE A 72 18.31 -8.76 -8.20
CA PHE A 72 16.96 -8.31 -8.58
C PHE A 72 16.05 -8.25 -7.39
N MET A 73 15.24 -7.19 -7.32
CA MET A 73 14.19 -7.11 -6.35
C MET A 73 12.86 -7.11 -7.06
N TYR A 74 12.03 -8.08 -6.72
CA TYR A 74 10.70 -8.21 -7.30
C TYR A 74 9.68 -7.57 -6.38
N LEU A 75 8.66 -6.96 -6.98
CA LEU A 75 7.62 -6.25 -6.27
C LEU A 75 6.28 -6.80 -6.68
N LYS A 76 5.42 -7.03 -5.72
CA LYS A 76 4.11 -7.59 -5.98
C LYS A 76 3.10 -6.95 -5.03
N SER A 77 1.92 -6.62 -5.55
CA SER A 77 0.87 -6.06 -4.74
C SER A 77 0.25 -7.10 -3.82
N ARG A 78 -0.26 -6.65 -2.67
CA ARG A 78 -1.08 -7.46 -1.78
C ARG A 78 -2.48 -6.89 -1.78
N PRO A 79 -3.33 -7.31 -2.73
CA PRO A 79 -4.65 -6.71 -2.86
C PRO A 79 -5.54 -6.92 -1.64
N GLU A 80 -5.29 -7.96 -0.87
CA GLU A 80 -6.09 -8.20 0.33
C GLU A 80 -5.97 -7.07 1.34
N THR A 81 -4.81 -6.40 1.39
CA THR A 81 -4.63 -5.29 2.32
C THR A 81 -5.56 -4.14 1.98
N ILE A 82 -5.67 -3.81 0.70
CA ILE A 82 -6.59 -2.74 0.27
C ILE A 82 -8.03 -3.13 0.56
N ARG A 83 -8.38 -4.39 0.35
CA ARG A 83 -9.74 -4.84 0.62
C ARG A 83 -10.08 -4.70 2.10
N GLU A 84 -9.15 -5.07 2.97
CA GLU A 84 -9.37 -4.93 4.41
C GLU A 84 -9.42 -3.48 4.83
N TYR A 85 -8.57 -2.66 4.22
CA TYR A 85 -8.56 -1.23 4.49
C TYR A 85 -9.90 -0.59 4.10
N ALA A 86 -10.41 -0.92 2.93
CA ALA A 86 -11.68 -0.39 2.46
C ALA A 86 -12.82 -0.81 3.37
N LYS A 87 -12.81 -2.07 3.82
CA LYS A 87 -13.83 -2.55 4.75
C LYS A 87 -13.77 -1.81 6.08
N ALA A 88 -12.56 -1.59 6.57
CA ALA A 88 -12.40 -0.91 7.85
C ALA A 88 -12.88 0.53 7.77
N LEU A 89 -12.59 1.21 6.65
CA LEU A 89 -13.10 2.57 6.46
C LEU A 89 -14.62 2.59 6.40
N ALA A 90 -15.20 1.64 5.66
CA ALA A 90 -16.65 1.57 5.53
C ALA A 90 -17.31 1.34 6.89
N LYS A 91 -16.66 0.58 7.76
CA LYS A 91 -17.20 0.34 9.10
C LYS A 91 -17.28 1.58 9.93
N ILE A 92 -16.38 2.52 9.73
CA ILE A 92 -16.41 3.78 10.48
C ILE A 92 -17.75 4.48 10.25
N VAL A 93 -18.18 4.51 9.00
CA VAL A 93 -19.45 5.14 8.64
C VAL A 93 -20.63 4.31 9.12
N SER A 94 -20.57 3.00 8.97
CA SER A 94 -21.70 2.14 9.29
C SER A 94 -21.93 2.03 10.80
N LYS A 95 -20.98 2.48 11.61
CA LYS A 95 -21.14 2.47 13.07
C LYS A 95 -21.86 3.71 13.57
N ARG A 96 -22.24 4.61 12.67
CA ARG A 96 -22.93 5.82 13.08
C ARG A 96 -24.30 5.46 13.64
N LYS A 97 -24.61 6.04 14.79
CA LYS A 97 -25.87 5.79 15.43
C LYS A 97 -26.96 6.67 14.83
N ALA A 98 -28.17 6.09 14.74
CA ALA A 98 -29.30 6.82 14.18
C ALA A 98 -29.59 8.09 14.97
N VAL A 99 -29.46 8.01 16.27
CA VAL A 99 -29.78 9.16 17.12
C VAL A 99 -28.85 10.33 16.89
N SER A 100 -27.68 10.10 16.37
CA SER A 100 -26.75 11.18 16.12
C SER A 100 -27.11 11.98 14.89
N LEU A 101 -28.14 11.60 14.23
CA LEU A 101 -28.58 12.27 13.00
C LEU A 101 -29.55 13.40 13.29
N ARG A 102 -29.25 14.15 14.17
CA ARG A 102 -30.14 15.22 14.54
C ARG A 102 -29.71 16.51 14.05
#